data_d315edea1c15aaaa95c7f985e5455517
#
_entry.id   d315edea1c15aaaa95c7f985e5455517
#
_cell.length_a   1.000
_cell.length_b   1.000
_cell.length_c   1.000
_cell.angle_alpha   90.00
_cell.angle_beta   90.00
_cell.angle_gamma   90.00
#
_symmetry.space_group_name_H-M   'P 1'
#
loop_
_entity.id
_entity.type
_entity.pdbx_description
1 polymer ?
#
loop_
_entity_poly.entity_id
_entity_poly.type
_entity_poly.pdbx_seq_one_letter_code
_entity_poly.pdbx_strand_id
1 'polypeptide(L)'
;GKVPFASTFAMFAAGRAFEQVRNSVGYPKLNVKIGATHGGISVGEDGATHQCCEDFALMRTIPGMIVACPSDDIEAKAMVEAAYEHVGPVYMRFGRLAVPVINDNPDYKFELGKGIVLREGKDLTIIANGLCVAPSLEAAAKLAEEGIEAKVINIHTIKPLDEELVVAAAKETGKVVTVEEHSIIGG
;
A
#
# COMPACT_ATOMS: atom_id res chain seq x y z
N GLY A 1 15.05 16.71 16.77
CA GLY A 1 15.78 16.61 15.53
C GLY A 1 16.11 15.18 15.08
N LYS A 2 15.54 14.12 15.74
CA LYS A 2 15.68 12.73 15.26
C LYS A 2 14.37 12.29 14.63
N VAL A 3 14.46 11.45 13.58
CA VAL A 3 13.32 10.78 12.94
C VAL A 3 13.44 9.29 13.27
N PRO A 4 12.73 8.78 14.29
CA PRO A 4 12.80 7.38 14.67
C PRO A 4 12.02 6.51 13.68
N PHE A 5 12.62 5.38 13.29
CA PHE A 5 11.99 4.29 12.58
C PHE A 5 11.83 3.11 13.54
N ALA A 6 10.59 2.71 13.80
CA ALA A 6 10.25 1.53 14.59
C ALA A 6 9.83 0.41 13.66
N SER A 7 10.38 -0.79 13.82
CA SER A 7 10.06 -1.93 12.96
C SER A 7 9.69 -3.16 13.78
N THR A 8 8.61 -3.80 13.37
CA THR A 8 8.13 -5.09 13.87
C THR A 8 7.14 -5.69 12.86
N PHE A 9 6.58 -6.86 13.13
CA PHE A 9 5.52 -7.43 12.30
C PHE A 9 4.26 -6.56 12.34
N ALA A 10 3.54 -6.50 11.22
CA ALA A 10 2.32 -5.71 11.08
C ALA A 10 1.29 -6.04 12.16
N MET A 11 1.09 -7.33 12.48
CA MET A 11 0.17 -7.75 13.54
C MET A 11 0.53 -7.15 14.89
N PHE A 12 1.81 -6.99 15.20
CA PHE A 12 2.24 -6.43 16.48
C PHE A 12 2.21 -4.91 16.49
N ALA A 13 2.57 -4.26 15.37
CA ALA A 13 2.47 -2.81 15.24
C ALA A 13 1.02 -2.33 15.24
N ALA A 14 0.18 -2.95 14.41
CA ALA A 14 -1.20 -2.53 14.20
C ALA A 14 -2.18 -3.14 15.21
N GLY A 15 -2.01 -4.41 15.59
CA GLY A 15 -2.90 -5.07 16.54
C GLY A 15 -2.49 -4.79 17.99
N ARG A 16 -1.40 -5.41 18.45
CA ARG A 16 -0.97 -5.36 19.85
C ARG A 16 -0.66 -3.95 20.34
N ALA A 17 0.01 -3.13 19.54
CA ALA A 17 0.44 -1.79 19.93
C ALA A 17 -0.51 -0.68 19.46
N PHE A 18 -1.70 -1.00 18.92
CA PHE A 18 -2.60 -0.03 18.31
C PHE A 18 -2.89 1.18 19.20
N GLU A 19 -3.26 0.93 20.47
CA GLU A 19 -3.56 2.01 21.42
C GLU A 19 -2.35 2.92 21.62
N GLN A 20 -1.16 2.36 21.79
CA GLN A 20 0.07 3.12 21.97
C GLN A 20 0.45 3.92 20.71
N VAL A 21 0.31 3.33 19.53
CA VAL A 21 0.51 4.04 18.26
C VAL A 21 -0.49 5.19 18.12
N ARG A 22 -1.77 4.94 18.43
CA ARG A 22 -2.81 5.96 18.36
C ARG A 22 -2.54 7.12 19.34
N ASN A 23 -2.28 6.81 20.62
CA ASN A 23 -2.21 7.81 21.67
C ASN A 23 -0.81 8.43 21.84
N SER A 24 0.26 7.64 21.62
CA SER A 24 1.62 8.12 21.87
C SER A 24 2.34 8.56 20.58
N VAL A 25 1.83 8.21 19.39
CA VAL A 25 2.40 8.64 18.11
C VAL A 25 1.43 9.53 17.33
N GLY A 26 0.22 9.02 17.09
CA GLY A 26 -0.77 9.71 16.25
C GLY A 26 -1.35 10.96 16.89
N TYR A 27 -1.85 10.86 18.13
CA TYR A 27 -2.48 11.98 18.82
C TYR A 27 -1.56 13.21 18.97
N PRO A 28 -0.29 13.07 19.43
CA PRO A 28 0.65 14.19 19.50
C PRO A 28 1.30 14.51 18.15
N LYS A 29 0.95 13.82 17.06
CA LYS A 29 1.50 13.98 15.70
C LYS A 29 3.02 13.87 15.65
N LEU A 30 3.58 12.90 16.36
CA LEU A 30 5.04 12.71 16.40
C LEU A 30 5.59 12.28 15.05
N ASN A 31 6.80 12.74 14.76
CA ASN A 31 7.53 12.39 13.54
C ASN A 31 8.15 10.98 13.64
N VAL A 32 7.30 9.95 13.80
CA VAL A 32 7.68 8.54 13.94
C VAL A 32 7.27 7.76 12.70
N LYS A 33 8.17 6.92 12.19
CA LYS A 33 7.95 6.03 11.05
C LYS A 33 7.83 4.60 11.55
N ILE A 34 6.75 3.94 11.20
CA ILE A 34 6.50 2.56 11.59
C ILE A 34 6.70 1.69 10.34
N GLY A 35 7.78 0.91 10.32
CA GLY A 35 8.08 -0.07 9.28
C GLY A 35 7.52 -1.43 9.69
N ALA A 36 6.31 -1.73 9.27
CA ALA A 36 5.58 -2.94 9.64
C ALA A 36 5.79 -4.03 8.58
N THR A 37 6.45 -5.11 8.93
CA THR A 37 6.73 -6.23 8.04
C THR A 37 5.70 -7.35 8.19
N HIS A 38 5.70 -8.32 7.27
CA HIS A 38 4.85 -9.51 7.34
C HIS A 38 3.34 -9.18 7.37
N GLY A 39 2.92 -8.09 6.69
CA GLY A 39 1.51 -7.78 6.53
C GLY A 39 0.84 -8.70 5.54
N GLY A 40 -0.47 -8.95 5.71
CA GLY A 40 -1.29 -9.74 4.81
C GLY A 40 -1.40 -11.22 5.14
N ILE A 41 -1.97 -11.96 4.21
CA ILE A 41 -2.24 -13.40 4.35
C ILE A 41 -1.03 -14.27 3.96
N SER A 42 -0.09 -13.74 3.18
CA SER A 42 1.05 -14.48 2.61
C SER A 42 2.24 -14.67 3.56
N VAL A 43 2.01 -14.53 4.85
CA VAL A 43 3.06 -14.67 5.90
C VAL A 43 3.67 -16.07 5.95
N GLY A 44 2.94 -17.11 5.53
CA GLY A 44 3.44 -18.48 5.47
C GLY A 44 3.42 -19.21 6.81
N GLU A 45 4.55 -19.80 7.19
CA GLU A 45 4.68 -20.72 8.34
C GLU A 45 4.41 -20.08 9.71
N ASP A 46 4.52 -18.76 9.85
CA ASP A 46 4.14 -18.06 11.09
C ASP A 46 2.65 -18.20 11.40
N GLY A 47 1.84 -18.46 10.37
CA GLY A 47 0.45 -18.85 10.49
C GLY A 47 -0.50 -17.75 10.92
N ALA A 48 -1.74 -18.16 11.24
CA ALA A 48 -2.88 -17.27 11.47
C ALA A 48 -2.67 -16.24 12.60
N THR A 49 -1.82 -16.51 13.56
CA THR A 49 -1.53 -15.57 14.68
C THR A 49 -0.68 -14.37 14.23
N HIS A 50 -0.02 -14.46 13.08
CA HIS A 50 0.87 -13.44 12.55
C HIS A 50 0.35 -12.81 11.23
N GLN A 51 -0.58 -13.49 10.55
CA GLN A 51 -1.29 -12.92 9.41
C GLN A 51 -2.05 -11.67 9.84
N CYS A 52 -1.80 -10.55 9.18
CA CYS A 52 -2.41 -9.26 9.52
C CYS A 52 -3.19 -8.75 8.30
N CYS A 53 -4.50 -8.99 8.30
CA CYS A 53 -5.41 -8.56 7.25
C CYS A 53 -6.30 -7.38 7.68
N GLU A 54 -5.93 -6.65 8.72
CA GLU A 54 -6.68 -5.55 9.33
C GLU A 54 -5.83 -4.29 9.59
N ASP A 55 -4.54 -4.33 9.30
CA ASP A 55 -3.61 -3.25 9.62
C ASP A 55 -3.93 -1.93 8.89
N PHE A 56 -4.29 -1.98 7.62
CA PHE A 56 -4.71 -0.78 6.90
C PHE A 56 -5.95 -0.17 7.55
N ALA A 57 -6.96 -0.99 7.86
CA ALA A 57 -8.18 -0.54 8.52
C ALA A 57 -7.85 0.19 9.83
N LEU A 58 -7.02 -0.41 10.68
CA LEU A 58 -6.63 0.16 11.97
C LEU A 58 -5.84 1.46 11.81
N MET A 59 -4.78 1.45 11.00
CA MET A 59 -3.87 2.58 10.88
C MET A 59 -4.49 3.77 10.15
N ARG A 60 -5.34 3.54 9.14
CA ARG A 60 -6.01 4.64 8.44
C ARG A 60 -7.06 5.37 9.28
N THR A 61 -7.55 4.77 10.38
CA THR A 61 -8.47 5.45 11.31
C THR A 61 -7.77 6.53 12.16
N ILE A 62 -6.43 6.45 12.32
CA ILE A 62 -5.67 7.39 13.14
C ILE A 62 -5.55 8.73 12.39
N PRO A 63 -6.06 9.85 12.95
CA PRO A 63 -5.94 11.15 12.29
C PRO A 63 -4.48 11.56 12.04
N GLY A 64 -4.19 12.02 10.82
CA GLY A 64 -2.85 12.47 10.42
C GLY A 64 -1.84 11.35 10.15
N MET A 65 -2.17 10.08 10.37
CA MET A 65 -1.33 8.95 9.99
C MET A 65 -1.35 8.79 8.47
N ILE A 66 -0.18 8.78 7.84
CA ILE A 66 -0.02 8.30 6.46
C ILE A 66 0.08 6.79 6.49
N VAL A 67 -0.55 6.12 5.51
CA VAL A 67 -0.51 4.66 5.36
C VAL A 67 -0.08 4.34 3.93
N ALA A 68 1.03 3.61 3.79
CA ALA A 68 1.60 3.27 2.49
C ALA A 68 2.09 1.81 2.44
N CYS A 69 2.06 1.22 1.24
CA CYS A 69 2.44 -0.17 0.97
C CYS A 69 3.12 -0.25 -0.41
N PRO A 70 4.45 -0.44 -0.49
CA PRO A 70 5.18 -0.47 -1.74
C PRO A 70 4.98 -1.80 -2.48
N SER A 71 5.07 -1.77 -3.80
CA SER A 71 4.91 -2.91 -4.68
C SER A 71 6.20 -3.69 -4.97
N ASP A 72 7.37 -3.03 -4.84
CA ASP A 72 8.69 -3.63 -5.03
C ASP A 72 9.78 -2.90 -4.21
N ASP A 73 11.03 -3.28 -4.38
CA ASP A 73 12.18 -2.73 -3.65
C ASP A 73 12.51 -1.29 -4.06
N ILE A 74 12.35 -0.95 -5.35
CA ILE A 74 12.55 0.42 -5.86
C ILE A 74 11.56 1.37 -5.21
N GLU A 75 10.29 1.00 -5.22
CA GLU A 75 9.23 1.78 -4.57
C GLU A 75 9.41 1.81 -3.06
N ALA A 76 9.84 0.69 -2.44
CA ALA A 76 10.09 0.62 -1.00
C ALA A 76 11.19 1.62 -0.58
N LYS A 77 12.29 1.71 -1.35
CA LYS A 77 13.36 2.67 -1.10
C LYS A 77 12.84 4.11 -1.21
N ALA A 78 12.16 4.43 -2.30
CA ALA A 78 11.61 5.77 -2.54
C ALA A 78 10.57 6.17 -1.47
N MET A 79 9.74 5.21 -1.03
CA MET A 79 8.78 5.41 0.04
C MET A 79 9.46 5.71 1.39
N VAL A 80 10.54 5.02 1.72
CA VAL A 80 11.30 5.27 2.96
C VAL A 80 11.92 6.66 2.94
N GLU A 81 12.49 7.07 1.80
CA GLU A 81 13.05 8.41 1.61
C GLU A 81 11.95 9.49 1.76
N ALA A 82 10.80 9.32 1.09
CA ALA A 82 9.67 10.24 1.20
C ALA A 82 9.09 10.27 2.62
N ALA A 83 9.03 9.13 3.31
CA ALA A 83 8.59 9.06 4.69
C ALA A 83 9.55 9.80 5.63
N TYR A 84 10.87 9.74 5.38
CA TYR A 84 11.87 10.49 6.17
C TYR A 84 11.67 12.00 6.04
N GLU A 85 11.42 12.50 4.83
CA GLU A 85 11.21 13.93 4.56
C GLU A 85 9.85 14.44 5.10
N HIS A 86 8.84 13.58 5.16
CA HIS A 86 7.53 13.95 5.70
C HIS A 86 7.61 14.18 7.22
N VAL A 87 7.10 15.31 7.68
CA VAL A 87 6.99 15.61 9.13
C VAL A 87 5.63 15.12 9.65
N GLY A 88 5.63 14.02 10.38
CA GLY A 88 4.42 13.41 10.92
C GLY A 88 4.52 11.88 10.98
N PRO A 89 3.48 11.21 11.49
CA PRO A 89 3.47 9.76 11.61
C PRO A 89 3.21 9.09 10.25
N VAL A 90 4.01 8.06 9.94
CA VAL A 90 3.86 7.25 8.72
C VAL A 90 3.87 5.77 9.09
N TYR A 91 2.90 5.03 8.64
CA TYR A 91 2.83 3.57 8.68
C TYR A 91 3.17 3.03 7.29
N MET A 92 4.25 2.29 7.19
CA MET A 92 4.74 1.64 5.98
C MET A 92 4.58 0.13 6.13
N ARG A 93 3.76 -0.49 5.29
CA ARG A 93 3.49 -1.91 5.33
C ARG A 93 4.32 -2.65 4.29
N PHE A 94 5.08 -3.64 4.73
CA PHE A 94 5.87 -4.52 3.87
C PHE A 94 5.35 -5.96 3.94
N GLY A 95 5.33 -6.65 2.81
CA GLY A 95 5.07 -8.09 2.76
C GLY A 95 6.26 -8.91 3.27
N ARG A 96 6.06 -10.25 3.36
CA ARG A 96 7.14 -11.21 3.65
C ARG A 96 7.77 -11.78 2.39
N LEU A 97 6.98 -11.98 1.35
CA LEU A 97 7.43 -12.64 0.11
C LEU A 97 8.31 -11.72 -0.73
N ALA A 98 9.26 -12.32 -1.44
CA ALA A 98 9.94 -11.65 -2.53
C ALA A 98 8.94 -11.33 -3.65
N VAL A 99 9.06 -10.15 -4.23
CA VAL A 99 8.23 -9.68 -5.35
C VAL A 99 9.10 -9.35 -6.55
N PRO A 100 8.60 -9.45 -7.78
CA PRO A 100 9.34 -9.01 -8.95
C PRO A 100 9.52 -7.49 -8.94
N VAL A 101 10.60 -7.00 -9.52
CA VAL A 101 10.82 -5.57 -9.79
C VAL A 101 9.94 -5.17 -10.96
N ILE A 102 9.08 -4.19 -10.73
CA ILE A 102 8.12 -3.66 -11.73
C ILE A 102 8.30 -2.17 -11.99
N ASN A 103 8.98 -1.46 -11.10
CA ASN A 103 9.21 -0.03 -11.19
C ASN A 103 10.62 0.33 -11.73
N ASP A 104 11.30 -0.61 -12.42
CA ASP A 104 12.60 -0.38 -13.05
C ASP A 104 12.45 0.51 -14.30
N ASN A 105 12.14 1.76 -14.04
CA ASN A 105 11.97 2.81 -15.04
C ASN A 105 12.77 4.04 -14.58
N PRO A 106 13.72 4.57 -15.38
CA PRO A 106 14.49 5.75 -15.03
C PRO A 106 13.64 7.00 -14.77
N ASP A 107 12.40 7.03 -15.29
CA ASP A 107 11.45 8.12 -15.05
C ASP A 107 10.52 7.86 -13.85
N TYR A 108 10.73 6.76 -13.12
CA TYR A 108 9.92 6.44 -11.94
C TYR A 108 10.01 7.55 -10.90
N LYS A 109 8.84 8.00 -10.43
CA LYS A 109 8.73 9.01 -9.38
C LYS A 109 7.74 8.53 -8.33
N PHE A 110 8.17 8.56 -7.09
CA PHE A 110 7.33 8.30 -5.93
C PHE A 110 6.86 9.62 -5.32
N GLU A 111 5.56 9.75 -5.08
CA GLU A 111 4.97 10.87 -4.38
C GLU A 111 3.89 10.38 -3.41
N LEU A 112 4.05 10.67 -2.12
CA LEU A 112 3.04 10.31 -1.12
C LEU A 112 1.67 10.90 -1.47
N GLY A 113 0.64 10.05 -1.49
CA GLY A 113 -0.73 10.45 -1.80
C GLY A 113 -1.07 10.43 -3.29
N LYS A 114 -0.14 10.00 -4.15
CA LYS A 114 -0.40 9.83 -5.58
C LYS A 114 -0.36 8.36 -5.98
N GLY A 115 -1.26 7.97 -6.88
CA GLY A 115 -1.23 6.66 -7.52
C GLY A 115 -0.48 6.70 -8.84
N ILE A 116 -0.12 5.52 -9.35
CA ILE A 116 0.63 5.37 -10.62
C ILE A 116 -0.16 4.47 -11.56
N VAL A 117 -0.46 4.97 -12.78
CA VAL A 117 -1.01 4.14 -13.85
C VAL A 117 0.12 3.32 -14.46
N LEU A 118 0.11 2.02 -14.24
CA LEU A 118 1.12 1.09 -14.75
C LEU A 118 0.74 0.49 -16.11
N ARG A 119 -0.55 0.41 -16.40
CA ARG A 119 -1.09 -0.06 -17.68
C ARG A 119 -2.37 0.71 -18.00
N GLU A 120 -2.46 1.19 -19.22
CA GLU A 120 -3.70 1.78 -19.75
C GLU A 120 -4.70 0.69 -20.18
N GLY A 121 -5.98 1.01 -20.10
CA GLY A 121 -7.09 0.14 -20.49
C GLY A 121 -8.41 0.86 -20.41
N LYS A 122 -9.45 0.34 -21.07
CA LYS A 122 -10.76 1.00 -21.22
C LYS A 122 -11.94 0.17 -20.74
N ASP A 123 -11.77 -1.14 -20.53
CA ASP A 123 -12.89 -2.05 -20.25
C ASP A 123 -13.15 -2.24 -18.75
N LEU A 124 -12.09 -2.15 -17.93
CA LEU A 124 -12.15 -2.14 -16.45
C LEU A 124 -10.87 -1.53 -15.88
N THR A 125 -10.93 -1.12 -14.62
CA THR A 125 -9.75 -0.70 -13.84
C THR A 125 -9.49 -1.69 -12.72
N ILE A 126 -8.23 -2.14 -12.59
CA ILE A 126 -7.72 -2.90 -11.46
C ILE A 126 -6.88 -1.94 -10.62
N ILE A 127 -7.27 -1.75 -9.36
CA ILE A 127 -6.54 -0.95 -8.39
C ILE A 127 -5.89 -1.89 -7.38
N ALA A 128 -4.57 -1.87 -7.31
CA ALA A 128 -3.82 -2.77 -6.44
C ALA A 128 -2.78 -2.02 -5.60
N ASN A 129 -2.32 -2.65 -4.53
CA ASN A 129 -1.16 -2.19 -3.75
C ASN A 129 -0.26 -3.37 -3.35
N GLY A 130 0.95 -3.02 -2.94
CA GLY A 130 1.90 -3.99 -2.43
C GLY A 130 2.16 -5.14 -3.39
N LEU A 131 2.29 -6.35 -2.84
CA LEU A 131 2.58 -7.56 -3.64
C LEU A 131 1.48 -7.92 -4.64
N CYS A 132 0.27 -7.37 -4.50
CA CYS A 132 -0.84 -7.63 -5.42
C CYS A 132 -0.69 -6.90 -6.77
N VAL A 133 0.23 -5.94 -6.89
CA VAL A 133 0.39 -5.14 -8.13
C VAL A 133 0.93 -6.01 -9.28
N ALA A 134 2.00 -6.77 -9.08
CA ALA A 134 2.57 -7.62 -10.11
C ALA A 134 1.58 -8.69 -10.62
N PRO A 135 0.88 -9.45 -9.76
CA PRO A 135 -0.19 -10.37 -10.21
C PRO A 135 -1.33 -9.66 -10.95
N SER A 136 -1.63 -8.39 -10.60
CA SER A 136 -2.64 -7.61 -11.32
C SER A 136 -2.21 -7.25 -12.73
N LEU A 137 -0.93 -6.94 -12.95
CA LEU A 137 -0.36 -6.74 -14.29
C LEU A 137 -0.40 -8.03 -15.13
N GLU A 138 -0.07 -9.17 -14.52
CA GLU A 138 -0.17 -10.48 -15.18
C GLU A 138 -1.62 -10.81 -15.55
N ALA A 139 -2.56 -10.55 -14.65
CA ALA A 139 -3.99 -10.74 -14.92
C ALA A 139 -4.47 -9.85 -16.07
N ALA A 140 -4.05 -8.58 -16.10
CA ALA A 140 -4.38 -7.67 -17.19
C ALA A 140 -3.80 -8.11 -18.55
N ALA A 141 -2.60 -8.71 -18.55
CA ALA A 141 -2.01 -9.27 -19.76
C ALA A 141 -2.82 -10.47 -20.30
N LYS A 142 -3.26 -11.37 -19.42
CA LYS A 142 -4.12 -12.51 -19.79
C LYS A 142 -5.51 -12.07 -20.28
N LEU A 143 -6.10 -11.04 -19.64
CA LEU A 143 -7.37 -10.47 -20.10
C LEU A 143 -7.27 -9.88 -21.50
N ALA A 144 -6.13 -9.27 -21.86
CA ALA A 144 -5.91 -8.74 -23.20
C ALA A 144 -5.89 -9.83 -24.28
N GLU A 145 -5.43 -11.03 -23.96
CA GLU A 145 -5.51 -12.19 -24.90
C GLU A 145 -6.96 -12.57 -25.19
N GLU A 146 -7.89 -12.25 -24.30
CA GLU A 146 -9.33 -12.43 -24.44
C GLU A 146 -10.05 -11.18 -25.01
N GLY A 147 -9.28 -10.16 -25.38
CA GLY A 147 -9.83 -8.90 -25.96
C GLY A 147 -10.36 -7.92 -24.90
N ILE A 148 -9.98 -8.07 -23.64
CA ILE A 148 -10.40 -7.20 -22.52
C ILE A 148 -9.20 -6.33 -22.10
N GLU A 149 -9.28 -5.02 -22.30
CA GLU A 149 -8.23 -4.08 -21.98
C GLU A 149 -8.41 -3.51 -20.56
N ALA A 150 -7.70 -4.07 -19.61
CA ALA A 150 -7.71 -3.64 -18.21
C ALA A 150 -6.66 -2.54 -17.95
N LYS A 151 -7.11 -1.44 -17.35
CA LYS A 151 -6.24 -0.43 -16.73
C LYS A 151 -5.74 -0.97 -15.40
N VAL A 152 -4.44 -0.82 -15.09
CA VAL A 152 -3.86 -1.20 -13.79
C VAL A 152 -3.26 0.02 -13.12
N ILE A 153 -3.70 0.26 -11.91
CA ILE A 153 -3.25 1.37 -11.06
C ILE A 153 -2.62 0.80 -9.80
N ASN A 154 -1.39 1.24 -9.51
CA ASN A 154 -0.75 1.02 -8.22
C ASN A 154 -1.13 2.17 -7.28
N ILE A 155 -1.86 1.87 -6.21
CA ILE A 155 -2.17 2.80 -5.12
C ILE A 155 -1.25 2.47 -3.94
N HIS A 156 0.01 2.85 -4.05
CA HIS A 156 1.02 2.65 -2.99
C HIS A 156 0.74 3.46 -1.71
N THR A 157 -0.04 4.53 -1.79
CA THR A 157 -0.48 5.30 -0.62
C THR A 157 -1.99 5.12 -0.41
N ILE A 158 -2.35 4.41 0.66
CA ILE A 158 -3.75 4.13 1.01
C ILE A 158 -4.38 5.34 1.71
N LYS A 159 -3.57 6.11 2.44
CA LYS A 159 -3.98 7.36 3.08
C LYS A 159 -2.82 8.35 3.11
N PRO A 160 -3.00 9.58 2.54
CA PRO A 160 -4.18 10.02 1.80
C PRO A 160 -4.33 9.24 0.49
N LEU A 161 -5.57 8.99 0.07
CA LEU A 161 -5.86 8.35 -1.20
C LEU A 161 -5.79 9.38 -2.33
N ASP A 162 -5.30 8.97 -3.51
CA ASP A 162 -5.43 9.75 -4.75
C ASP A 162 -6.87 9.62 -5.29
N GLU A 163 -7.79 10.35 -4.66
CA GLU A 163 -9.21 10.31 -5.01
C GLU A 163 -9.47 10.75 -6.45
N GLU A 164 -8.70 11.74 -6.94
CA GLU A 164 -8.84 12.24 -8.31
C GLU A 164 -8.55 11.15 -9.35
N LEU A 165 -7.45 10.42 -9.17
CA LEU A 165 -7.07 9.31 -10.04
C LEU A 165 -8.10 8.17 -9.98
N VAL A 166 -8.51 7.78 -8.79
CA VAL A 166 -9.50 6.69 -8.59
C VAL A 166 -10.84 7.04 -9.24
N VAL A 167 -11.33 8.25 -9.02
CA VAL A 167 -12.60 8.72 -9.59
C VAL A 167 -12.51 8.85 -11.11
N ALA A 168 -11.39 9.37 -11.64
CA ALA A 168 -11.18 9.48 -13.08
C ALA A 168 -11.19 8.10 -13.75
N ALA A 169 -10.44 7.14 -13.21
CA ALA A 169 -10.39 5.78 -13.73
C ALA A 169 -11.74 5.07 -13.67
N ALA A 170 -12.48 5.23 -12.56
CA ALA A 170 -13.82 4.67 -12.41
C ALA A 170 -14.82 5.24 -13.43
N LYS A 171 -14.74 6.54 -13.74
CA LYS A 171 -15.57 7.17 -14.78
C LYS A 171 -15.21 6.70 -16.19
N GLU A 172 -13.93 6.49 -16.44
CA GLU A 172 -13.41 6.09 -17.75
C GLU A 172 -13.83 4.65 -18.10
N THR A 173 -13.63 3.71 -17.17
CA THR A 173 -13.85 2.29 -17.45
C THR A 173 -15.21 1.76 -16.99
N GLY A 174 -15.89 2.46 -16.08
CA GLY A 174 -17.19 2.08 -15.53
C GLY A 174 -17.20 0.84 -14.64
N LYS A 175 -16.05 0.17 -14.48
CA LYS A 175 -15.88 -1.05 -13.66
C LYS A 175 -14.57 -0.97 -12.92
N VAL A 176 -14.59 -1.22 -11.61
CA VAL A 176 -13.39 -1.19 -10.76
C VAL A 176 -13.31 -2.48 -9.95
N VAL A 177 -12.11 -3.05 -9.91
CA VAL A 177 -11.74 -4.17 -9.05
C VAL A 177 -10.59 -3.71 -8.16
N THR A 178 -10.70 -3.91 -6.85
CA THR A 178 -9.62 -3.65 -5.90
C THR A 178 -8.95 -4.97 -5.49
N VAL A 179 -7.61 -4.95 -5.40
CA VAL A 179 -6.81 -6.14 -5.09
C VAL A 179 -5.75 -5.79 -4.06
N GLU A 180 -5.87 -6.37 -2.88
CA GLU A 180 -4.91 -6.16 -1.78
C GLU A 180 -4.92 -7.34 -0.81
N GLU A 181 -3.85 -7.52 -0.07
CA GLU A 181 -3.78 -8.49 1.01
C GLU A 181 -4.40 -7.93 2.30
N HIS A 182 -5.71 -7.78 2.31
CA HIS A 182 -6.43 -7.21 3.44
C HIS A 182 -7.86 -7.76 3.47
N SER A 183 -8.53 -7.67 4.60
CA SER A 183 -9.96 -7.87 4.68
C SER A 183 -10.68 -6.84 3.81
N ILE A 184 -11.80 -7.24 3.17
CA ILE A 184 -12.68 -6.30 2.46
C ILE A 184 -13.31 -5.27 3.41
N ILE A 185 -13.27 -5.54 4.73
CA ILE A 185 -13.77 -4.60 5.75
C ILE A 185 -12.63 -3.66 6.12
N GLY A 186 -12.69 -2.43 5.63
CA GLY A 186 -11.75 -1.36 5.95
C GLY A 186 -10.46 -1.35 5.12
N GLY A 187 -10.34 -2.26 4.16
CA GLY A 187 -9.27 -2.22 3.16
C GLY A 187 -9.48 -1.11 2.15
#